data_9b08b287ac6f4c9622ee925a64a7ad28
#
_entry.id   9b08b287ac6f4c9622ee925a64a7ad28
#
_cell.length_a   1.000
_cell.length_b   1.000
_cell.length_c   1.000
_cell.angle_alpha   90.00
_cell.angle_beta   90.00
_cell.angle_gamma   90.00
#
_symmetry.space_group_name_H-M   'P 1'
#
loop_
_entity.id
_entity.type
_entity.pdbx_description
1 polymer ?
#
loop_
_entity_poly.entity_id
_entity_poly.type
_entity_poly.pdbx_seq_one_letter_code
_entity_poly.pdbx_strand_id
1 'polypeptide(L)'
;MANKLRLGIPKGSLQDATIALFKRAGWNIYADGRSYFPSIDDSEIECMLIRAQEMARYVDHGVLDAGLTGIDWVVESGLDVASVTTLTYAKQSRRKVRWVLAVPESSDYEKAEDLEGKIIATELVETCKRYFATKGVNVKVEFSWGATEVKPPMLADAIVEVTETGSSLKANHLKIIDTVMESETHLIASKAALADAWKRQKMDQIATMLRGAIDAQAQVGLMLNVKRANLDAVLAVLPALNSPTISQLSDSEWVAVNTILEERVARDVIPRLKAAGGAGIVEYPLNKVVL
;
A
#
# COMPACT_ATOMS: atom_id res chain seq x y z
N MET A 1 -7.35 32.78 -10.29
CA MET A 1 -6.45 31.67 -10.65
C MET A 1 -7.26 30.38 -10.48
N ALA A 2 -7.13 29.40 -11.37
CA ALA A 2 -7.82 28.13 -11.19
C ALA A 2 -7.29 27.46 -9.91
N ASN A 3 -8.19 26.85 -9.13
CA ASN A 3 -7.78 26.08 -7.94
C ASN A 3 -6.90 24.91 -8.36
N LYS A 4 -5.78 24.71 -7.66
CA LYS A 4 -4.86 23.59 -7.90
C LYS A 4 -4.49 22.88 -6.60
N LEU A 5 -4.46 21.56 -6.65
CA LEU A 5 -3.95 20.72 -5.58
C LEU A 5 -2.48 20.36 -5.88
N ARG A 6 -1.57 20.73 -4.98
CA ARG A 6 -0.15 20.37 -5.06
C ARG A 6 0.05 19.01 -4.39
N LEU A 7 0.36 18.00 -5.19
CA LEU A 7 0.41 16.60 -4.78
C LEU A 7 1.83 16.03 -4.85
N GLY A 8 2.34 15.56 -3.72
CA GLY A 8 3.60 14.85 -3.62
C GLY A 8 3.48 13.39 -4.04
N ILE A 9 4.29 12.99 -5.02
CA ILE A 9 4.44 11.59 -5.45
C ILE A 9 5.78 11.07 -4.93
N PRO A 10 5.83 9.89 -4.27
CA PRO A 10 7.08 9.37 -3.71
C PRO A 10 8.09 9.05 -4.82
N LYS A 11 9.30 9.61 -4.72
CA LYS A 11 10.43 9.26 -5.58
C LYS A 11 11.23 8.12 -4.96
N GLY A 12 11.64 7.16 -5.77
CA GLY A 12 12.44 6.02 -5.33
C GLY A 12 11.65 4.71 -5.42
N SER A 13 11.78 3.84 -4.43
CA SER A 13 11.25 2.47 -4.47
C SER A 13 9.74 2.37 -4.70
N LEU A 14 8.95 3.36 -4.24
CA LEU A 14 7.49 3.39 -4.41
C LEU A 14 7.03 4.13 -5.67
N GLN A 15 7.92 4.81 -6.40
CA GLN A 15 7.53 5.67 -7.52
C GLN A 15 6.70 4.94 -8.56
N ASP A 16 7.24 3.83 -9.10
CA ASP A 16 6.59 3.11 -10.20
C ASP A 16 5.27 2.45 -9.75
N ALA A 17 5.24 1.90 -8.54
CA ALA A 17 4.03 1.33 -7.96
C ALA A 17 2.94 2.41 -7.76
N THR A 18 3.32 3.61 -7.33
CA THR A 18 2.41 4.75 -7.18
C THR A 18 1.86 5.22 -8.52
N ILE A 19 2.72 5.41 -9.53
CA ILE A 19 2.30 5.81 -10.88
C ILE A 19 1.35 4.76 -11.48
N ALA A 20 1.67 3.49 -11.33
CA ALA A 20 0.80 2.40 -11.78
C ALA A 20 -0.55 2.39 -11.07
N LEU A 21 -0.59 2.69 -9.77
CA LEU A 21 -1.82 2.81 -9.00
C LEU A 21 -2.67 3.99 -9.49
N PHE A 22 -2.06 5.17 -9.71
CA PHE A 22 -2.76 6.33 -10.28
C PHE A 22 -3.34 6.01 -11.66
N LYS A 23 -2.58 5.33 -12.52
CA LYS A 23 -3.06 4.91 -13.85
C LYS A 23 -4.32 4.03 -13.74
N ARG A 24 -4.33 3.07 -12.83
CA ARG A 24 -5.51 2.22 -12.57
C ARG A 24 -6.66 3.01 -11.98
N ALA A 25 -6.37 4.01 -11.14
CA ALA A 25 -7.37 4.92 -10.59
C ALA A 25 -7.96 5.87 -11.64
N GLY A 26 -7.32 6.03 -12.80
CA GLY A 26 -7.82 6.82 -13.93
C GLY A 26 -7.03 8.08 -14.21
N TRP A 27 -5.85 8.28 -13.60
CA TRP A 27 -4.94 9.39 -13.90
C TRP A 27 -3.64 8.91 -14.51
N ASN A 28 -3.18 9.54 -15.57
CA ASN A 28 -1.89 9.26 -16.17
C ASN A 28 -0.86 10.28 -15.70
N ILE A 29 0.14 9.80 -14.97
CA ILE A 29 1.28 10.61 -14.52
C ILE A 29 2.47 10.30 -15.45
N TYR A 30 3.02 11.34 -16.06
CA TYR A 30 4.15 11.25 -16.98
C TYR A 30 5.40 11.85 -16.31
N ALA A 31 6.25 10.95 -15.80
CA ALA A 31 7.51 11.31 -15.15
C ALA A 31 8.66 11.23 -16.17
N ASP A 32 9.23 12.36 -16.52
CA ASP A 32 10.52 12.42 -17.23
C ASP A 32 11.65 12.16 -16.22
N GLY A 33 12.60 11.30 -16.54
CA GLY A 33 13.70 10.92 -15.64
C GLY A 33 14.56 12.07 -15.13
N ARG A 34 14.48 13.25 -15.71
CA ARG A 34 15.24 14.46 -15.35
C ARG A 34 14.44 15.48 -14.54
N SER A 35 13.11 15.48 -14.65
CA SER A 35 12.24 16.44 -13.97
C SER A 35 11.71 15.90 -12.65
N TYR A 36 11.65 16.74 -11.64
CA TYR A 36 10.93 16.47 -10.38
C TYR A 36 9.47 16.92 -10.41
N PHE A 37 9.02 17.46 -11.55
CA PHE A 37 7.65 17.95 -11.76
C PHE A 37 6.98 17.16 -12.88
N PRO A 38 6.47 15.94 -12.58
CA PRO A 38 5.77 15.14 -13.57
C PRO A 38 4.46 15.81 -13.97
N SER A 39 4.09 15.67 -15.24
CA SER A 39 2.77 16.09 -15.69
C SER A 39 1.72 15.02 -15.36
N ILE A 40 0.47 15.46 -15.20
CA ILE A 40 -0.69 14.61 -15.00
C ILE A 40 -1.81 15.09 -15.92
N ASP A 41 -2.67 14.19 -16.37
CA ASP A 41 -3.80 14.48 -17.26
C ASP A 41 -5.02 15.12 -16.55
N ASP A 42 -4.80 15.73 -15.39
CA ASP A 42 -5.77 16.51 -14.63
C ASP A 42 -5.21 17.93 -14.39
N SER A 43 -5.83 18.94 -15.01
CA SER A 43 -5.38 20.34 -14.93
C SER A 43 -5.50 20.96 -13.52
N GLU A 44 -6.25 20.32 -12.62
CA GLU A 44 -6.45 20.75 -11.24
C GLU A 44 -5.38 20.18 -10.28
N ILE A 45 -4.46 19.33 -10.76
CA ILE A 45 -3.41 18.73 -9.95
C ILE A 45 -2.03 19.16 -10.46
N GLU A 46 -1.16 19.55 -9.54
CA GLU A 46 0.26 19.76 -9.78
C GLU A 46 1.07 18.71 -9.00
N CYS A 47 1.82 17.88 -9.71
CA CYS A 47 2.61 16.83 -9.09
C CYS A 47 4.06 17.26 -8.84
N MET A 48 4.63 16.79 -7.71
CA MET A 48 6.04 16.91 -7.39
C MET A 48 6.60 15.57 -6.91
N LEU A 49 7.75 15.16 -7.45
CA LEU A 49 8.48 13.97 -7.02
C LEU A 49 9.35 14.31 -5.81
N ILE A 50 9.01 13.75 -4.65
CA ILE A 50 9.72 13.96 -3.39
C ILE A 50 10.05 12.60 -2.77
N ARG A 51 11.20 12.48 -2.13
CA ARG A 51 11.51 11.28 -1.36
C ARG A 51 10.48 11.06 -0.26
N ALA A 52 10.07 9.80 -0.05
CA ALA A 52 9.07 9.44 0.97
C ALA A 52 9.48 9.95 2.36
N GLN A 53 10.79 9.92 2.69
CA GLN A 53 11.38 10.41 3.92
C GLN A 53 11.12 11.89 4.20
N GLU A 54 10.97 12.70 3.16
CA GLU A 54 10.80 14.15 3.26
C GLU A 54 9.35 14.60 3.08
N MET A 55 8.47 13.70 2.62
CA MET A 55 7.10 14.04 2.22
C MET A 55 6.32 14.76 3.33
N ALA A 56 6.38 14.24 4.56
CA ALA A 56 5.66 14.84 5.69
C ALA A 56 6.09 16.29 5.95
N ARG A 57 7.39 16.61 5.78
CA ARG A 57 7.91 17.97 5.95
C ARG A 57 7.39 18.94 4.88
N TYR A 58 7.36 18.51 3.61
CA TYR A 58 6.84 19.33 2.53
C TYR A 58 5.34 19.60 2.67
N VAL A 59 4.59 18.64 3.19
CA VAL A 59 3.16 18.78 3.50
C VAL A 59 2.95 19.68 4.71
N ASP A 60 3.67 19.48 5.80
CA ASP A 60 3.55 20.29 7.02
C ASP A 60 3.86 21.76 6.79
N HIS A 61 4.93 22.04 6.02
CA HIS A 61 5.32 23.42 5.65
C HIS A 61 4.42 24.03 4.57
N GLY A 62 3.40 23.34 4.09
CA GLY A 62 2.46 23.86 3.09
C GLY A 62 3.07 24.06 1.70
N VAL A 63 4.23 23.49 1.40
CA VAL A 63 4.79 23.41 0.04
C VAL A 63 3.92 22.51 -0.82
N LEU A 64 3.48 21.39 -0.25
CA LEU A 64 2.49 20.50 -0.81
C LEU A 64 1.20 20.58 0.01
N ASP A 65 0.07 20.38 -0.66
CA ASP A 65 -1.23 20.28 -0.01
C ASP A 65 -1.47 18.87 0.53
N ALA A 66 -1.03 17.88 -0.25
CA ALA A 66 -1.09 16.46 0.10
C ALA A 66 0.11 15.70 -0.50
N GLY A 67 0.35 14.47 -0.03
CA GLY A 67 1.39 13.62 -0.58
C GLY A 67 1.26 12.17 -0.13
N LEU A 68 1.91 11.25 -0.85
CA LEU A 68 1.92 9.83 -0.50
C LEU A 68 3.25 9.47 0.16
N THR A 69 3.16 8.83 1.33
CA THR A 69 4.35 8.35 2.07
C THR A 69 3.99 7.21 3.00
N GLY A 70 4.99 6.47 3.47
CA GLY A 70 4.78 5.51 4.55
C GLY A 70 4.50 6.21 5.88
N ILE A 71 3.64 5.62 6.70
CA ILE A 71 3.34 6.16 8.03
C ILE A 71 4.58 6.19 8.95
N ASP A 72 5.54 5.31 8.69
CA ASP A 72 6.85 5.28 9.33
C ASP A 72 7.58 6.63 9.24
N TRP A 73 7.60 7.26 8.07
CA TRP A 73 8.23 8.56 7.87
C TRP A 73 7.48 9.70 8.54
N VAL A 74 6.15 9.60 8.65
CA VAL A 74 5.36 10.56 9.44
C VAL A 74 5.72 10.42 10.93
N VAL A 75 5.74 9.20 11.44
CA VAL A 75 6.11 8.90 12.84
C VAL A 75 7.55 9.32 13.11
N GLU A 76 8.48 9.02 12.21
CA GLU A 76 9.89 9.40 12.33
C GLU A 76 10.07 10.92 12.43
N SER A 77 9.38 11.66 11.55
CA SER A 77 9.49 13.11 11.51
C SER A 77 8.88 13.82 12.74
N GLY A 78 7.95 13.17 13.44
CA GLY A 78 7.20 13.78 14.54
C GLY A 78 6.31 14.96 14.14
N LEU A 79 6.06 15.16 12.83
CA LEU A 79 5.28 16.27 12.31
C LEU A 79 3.77 15.99 12.38
N ASP A 80 3.00 17.07 12.52
CA ASP A 80 1.54 17.00 12.71
C ASP A 80 0.80 17.14 11.38
N VAL A 81 0.89 16.10 10.56
CA VAL A 81 0.12 15.97 9.31
C VAL A 81 -1.05 15.01 9.48
N ALA A 82 -2.13 15.24 8.76
CA ALA A 82 -3.30 14.39 8.83
C ALA A 82 -3.24 13.26 7.79
N SER A 83 -3.72 12.07 8.16
CA SER A 83 -3.95 10.99 7.21
C SER A 83 -5.34 11.14 6.60
N VAL A 84 -5.40 11.28 5.27
CA VAL A 84 -6.65 11.31 4.51
C VAL A 84 -7.17 9.89 4.32
N THR A 85 -6.29 8.96 3.95
CA THR A 85 -6.62 7.54 3.79
C THR A 85 -5.37 6.68 3.85
N THR A 86 -5.55 5.42 4.25
CA THR A 86 -4.55 4.36 4.13
C THR A 86 -4.63 3.71 2.76
N LEU A 87 -3.47 3.37 2.22
CA LEU A 87 -3.33 2.75 0.91
C LEU A 87 -2.35 1.58 1.06
N THR A 88 -2.89 0.39 1.31
CA THR A 88 -2.06 -0.79 1.54
C THR A 88 -1.49 -1.31 0.22
N TYR A 89 -0.43 -0.70 -0.26
CA TYR A 89 0.40 -1.18 -1.37
C TYR A 89 1.88 -0.97 -1.05
N ALA A 90 2.71 -1.88 -1.50
CA ALA A 90 4.17 -1.82 -1.38
C ALA A 90 4.82 -2.13 -2.73
N LYS A 91 6.14 -2.17 -2.76
CA LYS A 91 6.89 -2.42 -4.01
C LYS A 91 6.54 -3.77 -4.64
N GLN A 92 6.32 -4.81 -3.83
CA GLN A 92 6.14 -6.18 -4.30
C GLN A 92 4.88 -6.86 -3.73
N SER A 93 4.23 -6.28 -2.73
CA SER A 93 3.11 -6.92 -2.04
C SER A 93 1.99 -5.93 -1.69
N ARG A 94 0.87 -6.48 -1.21
CA ARG A 94 -0.26 -5.73 -0.65
C ARG A 94 -0.30 -5.88 0.87
N ARG A 95 0.86 -6.03 1.49
CA ARG A 95 0.97 -6.18 2.93
C ARG A 95 1.66 -4.96 3.49
N LYS A 96 1.40 -4.69 4.73
CA LYS A 96 2.21 -3.75 5.50
C LYS A 96 3.66 -4.20 5.49
N VAL A 97 4.56 -3.27 5.38
CA VAL A 97 5.97 -3.53 5.64
C VAL A 97 6.24 -3.47 7.14
N ARG A 98 7.28 -4.12 7.60
CA ARG A 98 7.67 -4.10 9.00
C ARG A 98 9.06 -3.51 9.14
N TRP A 99 9.23 -2.63 10.09
CA TRP A 99 10.52 -2.25 10.60
C TRP A 99 10.89 -3.20 11.73
N VAL A 100 11.95 -3.93 11.57
CA VAL A 100 12.32 -5.02 12.45
C VAL A 100 13.69 -4.78 13.07
N LEU A 101 13.87 -5.20 14.32
CA LEU A 101 15.15 -5.28 14.98
C LEU A 101 15.82 -6.59 14.57
N ALA A 102 16.99 -6.48 13.94
CA ALA A 102 17.73 -7.64 13.45
C ALA A 102 19.19 -7.58 13.93
N VAL A 103 19.72 -8.77 14.23
CA VAL A 103 21.06 -8.99 14.77
C VAL A 103 21.78 -10.05 13.94
N PRO A 104 23.14 -10.16 14.01
CA PRO A 104 23.85 -11.26 13.38
C PRO A 104 23.31 -12.62 13.83
N GLU A 105 23.11 -13.57 12.89
CA GLU A 105 22.69 -14.94 13.21
C GLU A 105 23.63 -15.62 14.21
N SER A 106 24.92 -15.26 14.18
CA SER A 106 25.96 -15.80 15.07
C SER A 106 25.99 -15.17 16.47
N SER A 107 25.15 -14.15 16.73
CA SER A 107 25.12 -13.47 18.04
C SER A 107 24.21 -14.21 19.01
N ASP A 108 24.44 -14.03 20.31
CA ASP A 108 23.63 -14.55 21.42
C ASP A 108 22.44 -13.61 21.76
N TYR A 109 22.22 -12.54 20.99
CA TYR A 109 21.12 -11.61 21.21
C TYR A 109 19.79 -12.25 20.77
N GLU A 110 18.80 -12.29 21.69
CA GLU A 110 17.49 -12.88 21.48
C GLU A 110 16.34 -11.88 21.64
N LYS A 111 16.59 -10.77 22.34
CA LYS A 111 15.60 -9.73 22.66
C LYS A 111 16.24 -8.35 22.76
N ALA A 112 15.42 -7.30 22.74
CA ALA A 112 15.89 -5.92 22.76
C ALA A 112 16.73 -5.59 24.01
N GLU A 113 16.41 -6.22 25.15
CA GLU A 113 17.08 -6.02 26.43
C GLU A 113 18.55 -6.49 26.42
N ASP A 114 18.91 -7.41 25.53
CA ASP A 114 20.28 -7.90 25.38
C ASP A 114 21.21 -6.87 24.71
N LEU A 115 20.64 -5.77 24.19
CA LEU A 115 21.34 -4.73 23.46
C LEU A 115 21.68 -3.49 24.32
N GLU A 116 21.62 -3.57 25.65
CA GLU A 116 22.01 -2.47 26.53
C GLU A 116 23.44 -1.99 26.21
N GLY A 117 23.60 -0.68 25.98
CA GLY A 117 24.88 -0.05 25.65
C GLY A 117 25.38 -0.31 24.22
N LYS A 118 24.61 -1.00 23.36
CA LYS A 118 24.99 -1.40 22.00
C LYS A 118 24.70 -0.31 20.97
N ILE A 119 25.30 -0.47 19.79
CA ILE A 119 25.12 0.44 18.64
C ILE A 119 24.08 -0.15 17.71
N ILE A 120 23.05 0.65 17.40
CA ILE A 120 21.96 0.30 16.49
C ILE A 120 21.99 1.21 15.27
N ALA A 121 22.15 0.67 14.07
CA ALA A 121 22.13 1.45 12.84
C ALA A 121 20.73 1.40 12.17
N THR A 122 20.19 2.55 11.76
CA THR A 122 18.86 2.65 11.15
C THR A 122 18.66 3.96 10.39
N GLU A 123 17.71 3.98 9.44
CA GLU A 123 17.20 5.24 8.90
C GLU A 123 16.15 5.89 9.83
N LEU A 124 15.44 5.11 10.69
CA LEU A 124 14.41 5.59 11.61
C LEU A 124 15.00 5.87 13.01
N VAL A 125 15.84 6.90 13.12
CA VAL A 125 16.58 7.21 14.35
C VAL A 125 15.67 7.52 15.53
N GLU A 126 14.70 8.43 15.35
CA GLU A 126 13.81 8.85 16.44
C GLU A 126 12.81 7.76 16.84
N THR A 127 12.32 7.01 15.87
CA THR A 127 11.46 5.84 16.12
C THR A 127 12.22 4.75 16.87
N CYS A 128 13.46 4.47 16.48
CA CYS A 128 14.32 3.50 17.15
C CYS A 128 14.61 3.92 18.60
N LYS A 129 14.94 5.19 18.85
CA LYS A 129 15.13 5.71 20.21
C LYS A 129 13.86 5.54 21.07
N ARG A 130 12.68 5.89 20.52
CA ARG A 130 11.41 5.73 21.25
C ARG A 130 11.14 4.25 21.55
N TYR A 131 11.37 3.35 20.59
CA TYR A 131 11.20 1.92 20.79
C TYR A 131 12.04 1.41 21.97
N PHE A 132 13.36 1.68 21.99
CA PHE A 132 14.23 1.24 23.09
C PHE A 132 13.89 1.90 24.42
N ALA A 133 13.47 3.16 24.40
CA ALA A 133 12.99 3.85 25.61
C ALA A 133 11.77 3.15 26.24
N THR A 134 10.82 2.64 25.41
CA THR A 134 9.69 1.86 25.94
C THR A 134 10.08 0.52 26.56
N LYS A 135 11.23 -0.02 26.18
CA LYS A 135 11.82 -1.25 26.74
C LYS A 135 12.71 -0.99 27.95
N GLY A 136 12.99 0.28 28.27
CA GLY A 136 13.91 0.66 29.32
C GLY A 136 15.38 0.35 29.00
N VAL A 137 15.76 0.25 27.74
CA VAL A 137 17.09 -0.12 27.25
C VAL A 137 17.79 1.12 26.68
N ASN A 138 19.03 1.37 27.10
CA ASN A 138 19.84 2.47 26.58
C ASN A 138 20.74 1.96 25.46
N VAL A 139 20.58 2.51 24.27
CA VAL A 139 21.36 2.16 23.09
C VAL A 139 21.94 3.41 22.43
N LYS A 140 23.02 3.26 21.68
CA LYS A 140 23.51 4.30 20.78
C LYS A 140 22.89 4.10 19.41
N VAL A 141 21.99 4.99 19.00
CA VAL A 141 21.38 4.93 17.66
C VAL A 141 22.18 5.77 16.68
N GLU A 142 22.61 5.17 15.58
CA GLU A 142 23.36 5.82 14.50
C GLU A 142 22.54 5.83 13.21
N PHE A 143 22.55 6.98 12.51
CA PHE A 143 21.87 7.10 11.23
C PHE A 143 22.57 6.26 10.15
N SER A 144 21.78 5.51 9.38
CA SER A 144 22.24 4.70 8.27
C SER A 144 21.82 5.29 6.93
N TRP A 145 22.80 5.60 6.06
CA TRP A 145 22.55 6.14 4.72
C TRP A 145 22.18 5.08 3.67
N GLY A 146 21.93 3.84 4.08
CA GLY A 146 21.67 2.68 3.23
C GLY A 146 22.70 1.58 3.42
N ALA A 147 22.49 0.46 2.75
CA ALA A 147 23.27 -0.77 2.96
C ALA A 147 23.37 -1.14 4.45
N THR A 148 22.24 -1.02 5.16
CA THR A 148 22.19 -1.16 6.62
C THR A 148 22.51 -2.59 7.03
N GLU A 149 22.11 -3.57 6.23
CA GLU A 149 22.26 -5.01 6.50
C GLU A 149 23.71 -5.49 6.57
N VAL A 150 24.66 -4.72 6.00
CA VAL A 150 26.09 -5.11 6.03
C VAL A 150 26.86 -4.49 7.20
N LYS A 151 26.25 -3.65 8.02
CA LYS A 151 26.92 -2.98 9.15
C LYS A 151 27.21 -3.90 10.32
N PRO A 152 26.29 -4.78 10.75
CA PRO A 152 26.63 -5.76 11.78
C PRO A 152 27.59 -6.85 11.24
N PRO A 153 28.53 -7.34 12.07
CA PRO A 153 28.83 -6.88 13.43
C PRO A 153 29.92 -5.80 13.51
N MET A 154 30.42 -5.30 12.36
CA MET A 154 31.66 -4.49 12.34
C MET A 154 31.45 -3.02 12.72
N LEU A 155 30.32 -2.43 12.32
CA LEU A 155 30.01 -1.01 12.54
C LEU A 155 28.82 -0.81 13.48
N ALA A 156 27.99 -1.81 13.66
CA ALA A 156 26.87 -1.79 14.59
C ALA A 156 26.65 -3.20 15.16
N ASP A 157 26.06 -3.29 16.35
CA ASP A 157 25.72 -4.59 16.96
C ASP A 157 24.39 -5.13 16.40
N ALA A 158 23.47 -4.23 16.06
CA ALA A 158 22.15 -4.54 15.49
C ALA A 158 21.68 -3.46 14.52
N ILE A 159 20.62 -3.75 13.80
CA ILE A 159 19.95 -2.79 12.92
C ILE A 159 18.45 -2.76 13.16
N VAL A 160 17.85 -1.60 12.88
CA VAL A 160 16.42 -1.50 12.64
C VAL A 160 16.23 -1.19 11.15
N GLU A 161 15.61 -2.13 10.42
CA GLU A 161 15.52 -2.06 8.95
C GLU A 161 14.12 -2.49 8.47
N VAL A 162 13.70 -1.91 7.33
CA VAL A 162 12.42 -2.24 6.71
C VAL A 162 12.47 -3.57 5.96
N THR A 163 11.43 -4.37 6.10
CA THR A 163 11.31 -5.62 5.34
C THR A 163 9.88 -5.96 5.00
N GLU A 164 9.67 -6.56 3.83
CA GLU A 164 8.41 -7.20 3.45
C GLU A 164 8.42 -8.69 3.81
N THR A 165 9.49 -9.40 3.44
CA THR A 165 9.60 -10.87 3.55
C THR A 165 10.73 -11.36 4.47
N GLY A 166 11.66 -10.48 4.84
CA GLY A 166 12.87 -10.86 5.59
C GLY A 166 14.00 -11.45 4.72
N SER A 167 13.80 -11.58 3.41
CA SER A 167 14.77 -12.25 2.52
C SER A 167 16.11 -11.53 2.43
N SER A 168 16.13 -10.19 2.40
CA SER A 168 17.36 -9.41 2.40
C SER A 168 18.16 -9.61 3.70
N LEU A 169 17.49 -9.57 4.84
CA LEU A 169 18.12 -9.79 6.15
C LEU A 169 18.74 -11.19 6.22
N LYS A 170 18.00 -12.22 5.82
CA LYS A 170 18.49 -13.60 5.80
C LYS A 170 19.68 -13.78 4.85
N ALA A 171 19.65 -13.14 3.67
CA ALA A 171 20.75 -13.19 2.71
C ALA A 171 22.05 -12.54 3.25
N ASN A 172 21.92 -11.63 4.24
CA ASN A 172 23.04 -10.96 4.93
C ASN A 172 23.32 -11.56 6.32
N HIS A 173 22.89 -12.81 6.58
CA HIS A 173 23.13 -13.53 7.83
C HIS A 173 22.62 -12.79 9.08
N LEU A 174 21.44 -12.17 8.97
CA LEU A 174 20.76 -11.50 10.06
C LEU A 174 19.49 -12.26 10.47
N LYS A 175 19.27 -12.40 11.78
CA LYS A 175 18.04 -12.89 12.37
C LYS A 175 17.20 -11.76 12.94
N ILE A 176 15.89 -11.81 12.71
CA ILE A 176 14.93 -10.86 13.30
C ILE A 176 14.63 -11.30 14.73
N ILE A 177 14.77 -10.39 15.69
CA ILE A 177 14.49 -10.66 17.12
C ILE A 177 13.27 -9.89 17.64
N ASP A 178 12.85 -8.79 16.96
CA ASP A 178 11.60 -8.09 17.31
C ASP A 178 11.07 -7.28 16.12
N THR A 179 9.81 -6.84 16.21
CA THR A 179 9.19 -5.89 15.28
C THR A 179 9.02 -4.55 15.97
N VAL A 180 9.67 -3.52 15.45
CA VAL A 180 9.64 -2.16 16.00
C VAL A 180 8.34 -1.46 15.64
N MET A 181 7.90 -1.54 14.37
CA MET A 181 6.62 -1.03 13.91
C MET A 181 6.20 -1.65 12.58
N GLU A 182 4.90 -1.59 12.30
CA GLU A 182 4.35 -1.84 10.97
C GLU A 182 4.11 -0.52 10.25
N SER A 183 4.30 -0.51 8.95
CA SER A 183 4.06 0.66 8.09
C SER A 183 3.30 0.28 6.82
N GLU A 184 2.48 1.22 6.38
CA GLU A 184 1.80 1.19 5.09
C GLU A 184 1.77 2.60 4.50
N THR A 185 1.50 2.70 3.21
CA THR A 185 1.43 4.00 2.55
C THR A 185 0.15 4.75 2.95
N HIS A 186 0.27 6.04 3.21
CA HIS A 186 -0.84 6.94 3.47
C HIS A 186 -0.86 8.07 2.45
N LEU A 187 -2.05 8.51 2.06
CA LEU A 187 -2.25 9.86 1.53
C LEU A 187 -2.35 10.78 2.73
N ILE A 188 -1.34 11.63 2.91
CA ILE A 188 -1.29 12.62 3.99
C ILE A 188 -1.61 14.01 3.46
N ALA A 189 -2.11 14.89 4.31
CA ALA A 189 -2.42 16.28 3.95
C ALA A 189 -2.07 17.26 5.07
N SER A 190 -1.81 18.51 4.71
CA SER A 190 -1.69 19.58 5.67
C SER A 190 -3.07 19.95 6.25
N LYS A 191 -3.09 20.35 7.53
CA LYS A 191 -4.34 20.82 8.17
C LYS A 191 -4.98 21.98 7.43
N ALA A 192 -4.16 22.89 6.87
CA ALA A 192 -4.63 24.02 6.07
C ALA A 192 -5.31 23.56 4.77
N ALA A 193 -4.75 22.57 4.08
CA ALA A 193 -5.37 22.01 2.87
C ALA A 193 -6.69 21.29 3.19
N LEU A 194 -6.79 20.60 4.32
CA LEU A 194 -8.03 19.96 4.76
C LEU A 194 -9.11 20.94 5.19
N ALA A 195 -8.74 22.15 5.63
CA ALA A 195 -9.68 23.22 5.94
C ALA A 195 -10.26 23.91 4.69
N ASP A 196 -9.58 23.82 3.56
CA ASP A 196 -10.07 24.27 2.26
C ASP A 196 -11.04 23.24 1.67
N ALA A 197 -12.31 23.63 1.53
CA ALA A 197 -13.38 22.70 1.10
C ALA A 197 -13.13 22.10 -0.28
N TRP A 198 -12.58 22.88 -1.23
CA TRP A 198 -12.29 22.38 -2.58
C TRP A 198 -11.13 21.38 -2.57
N LYS A 199 -10.02 21.71 -1.87
CA LYS A 199 -8.88 20.80 -1.75
C LYS A 199 -9.26 19.50 -1.05
N ARG A 200 -10.04 19.60 0.02
CA ARG A 200 -10.57 18.43 0.73
C ARG A 200 -11.38 17.54 -0.19
N GLN A 201 -12.34 18.09 -0.93
CA GLN A 201 -13.13 17.32 -1.88
C GLN A 201 -12.27 16.66 -2.95
N LYS A 202 -11.25 17.37 -3.48
CA LYS A 202 -10.32 16.80 -4.47
C LYS A 202 -9.49 15.65 -3.89
N MET A 203 -9.01 15.79 -2.65
CA MET A 203 -8.29 14.71 -1.94
C MET A 203 -9.18 13.50 -1.67
N ASP A 204 -10.45 13.71 -1.26
CA ASP A 204 -11.42 12.62 -1.03
C ASP A 204 -11.73 11.88 -2.33
N GLN A 205 -11.82 12.58 -3.44
CA GLN A 205 -11.95 12.00 -4.79
C GLN A 205 -10.77 11.09 -5.14
N ILE A 206 -9.54 11.61 -4.96
CA ILE A 206 -8.31 10.86 -5.20
C ILE A 206 -8.26 9.61 -4.29
N ALA A 207 -8.52 9.79 -2.99
CA ALA A 207 -8.54 8.72 -2.01
C ALA A 207 -9.52 7.60 -2.38
N THR A 208 -10.74 7.96 -2.78
CA THR A 208 -11.77 7.01 -3.20
C THR A 208 -11.34 6.19 -4.41
N MET A 209 -10.79 6.85 -5.42
CA MET A 209 -10.37 6.19 -6.67
C MET A 209 -9.14 5.31 -6.46
N LEU A 210 -8.16 5.76 -5.65
CA LEU A 210 -6.98 4.95 -5.32
C LEU A 210 -7.35 3.70 -4.52
N ARG A 211 -8.23 3.83 -3.50
CA ARG A 211 -8.74 2.69 -2.75
C ARG A 211 -9.48 1.71 -3.66
N GLY A 212 -10.40 2.21 -4.50
CA GLY A 212 -11.12 1.35 -5.42
C GLY A 212 -10.20 0.61 -6.39
N ALA A 213 -9.08 1.23 -6.80
CA ALA A 213 -8.06 0.58 -7.63
C ALA A 213 -7.27 -0.49 -6.86
N ILE A 214 -7.02 -0.29 -5.56
CA ILE A 214 -6.40 -1.30 -4.69
C ILE A 214 -7.35 -2.48 -4.46
N ASP A 215 -8.61 -2.20 -4.12
CA ASP A 215 -9.62 -3.21 -3.82
C ASP A 215 -9.87 -4.12 -5.04
N ALA A 216 -9.89 -3.54 -6.24
CA ALA A 216 -10.05 -4.29 -7.48
C ALA A 216 -8.92 -5.25 -7.81
N GLN A 217 -7.71 -5.02 -7.28
CA GLN A 217 -6.53 -5.82 -7.68
C GLN A 217 -6.61 -7.32 -7.38
N ALA A 218 -7.36 -7.74 -6.34
CA ALA A 218 -7.55 -9.13 -5.97
C ALA A 218 -8.86 -9.71 -6.51
N GLN A 219 -9.61 -8.92 -7.25
CA GLN A 219 -10.95 -9.26 -7.65
C GLN A 219 -11.08 -9.33 -9.18
N VAL A 220 -11.96 -10.19 -9.61
CA VAL A 220 -12.37 -10.34 -11.01
C VAL A 220 -13.87 -10.24 -11.11
N GLY A 221 -14.35 -9.72 -12.24
CA GLY A 221 -15.74 -9.86 -12.64
C GLY A 221 -15.96 -11.22 -13.27
N LEU A 222 -17.07 -11.85 -12.93
CA LEU A 222 -17.49 -13.12 -13.51
C LEU A 222 -18.91 -12.98 -14.07
N MET A 223 -19.06 -13.27 -15.35
CA MET A 223 -20.35 -13.33 -16.03
C MET A 223 -20.59 -14.73 -16.57
N LEU A 224 -21.82 -15.20 -16.51
CA LEU A 224 -22.23 -16.45 -17.13
C LEU A 224 -23.71 -16.41 -17.47
N ASN A 225 -24.14 -17.29 -18.39
CA ASN A 225 -25.53 -17.55 -18.68
C ASN A 225 -25.91 -18.91 -18.08
N VAL A 226 -27.14 -19.04 -17.63
CA VAL A 226 -27.68 -20.29 -17.10
C VAL A 226 -29.14 -20.44 -17.40
N LYS A 227 -29.60 -21.67 -17.67
CA LYS A 227 -31.03 -21.95 -17.74
C LYS A 227 -31.70 -21.70 -16.40
N ARG A 228 -32.90 -21.12 -16.39
CA ARG A 228 -33.65 -20.86 -15.15
C ARG A 228 -33.78 -22.09 -14.26
N ALA A 229 -33.97 -23.26 -14.86
CA ALA A 229 -34.07 -24.53 -14.12
C ALA A 229 -32.81 -24.89 -13.32
N ASN A 230 -31.65 -24.36 -13.71
CA ASN A 230 -30.35 -24.63 -13.05
C ASN A 230 -29.84 -23.44 -12.23
N LEU A 231 -30.62 -22.34 -12.15
CA LEU A 231 -30.18 -21.12 -11.49
C LEU A 231 -29.77 -21.36 -10.01
N ASP A 232 -30.65 -22.06 -9.27
CA ASP A 232 -30.39 -22.33 -7.84
C ASP A 232 -29.11 -23.16 -7.62
N ALA A 233 -28.88 -24.14 -8.52
CA ALA A 233 -27.65 -24.94 -8.48
C ALA A 233 -26.37 -24.11 -8.74
N VAL A 234 -26.47 -23.13 -9.68
CA VAL A 234 -25.37 -22.19 -9.95
C VAL A 234 -25.17 -21.23 -8.78
N LEU A 235 -26.23 -20.68 -8.21
CA LEU A 235 -26.15 -19.77 -7.06
C LEU A 235 -25.55 -20.44 -5.83
N ALA A 236 -25.83 -21.74 -5.60
CA ALA A 236 -25.27 -22.50 -4.52
C ALA A 236 -23.74 -22.72 -4.62
N VAL A 237 -23.19 -22.59 -5.83
CA VAL A 237 -21.73 -22.73 -6.08
C VAL A 237 -20.99 -21.39 -5.88
N LEU A 238 -21.68 -20.25 -6.08
CA LEU A 238 -21.07 -18.93 -5.98
C LEU A 238 -20.72 -18.60 -4.51
N PRO A 239 -19.53 -18.03 -4.25
CA PRO A 239 -19.20 -17.57 -2.91
C PRO A 239 -20.17 -16.47 -2.45
N ALA A 240 -20.60 -16.53 -1.21
CA ALA A 240 -21.63 -15.66 -0.63
C ALA A 240 -21.12 -14.24 -0.28
N LEU A 241 -20.28 -13.60 -1.09
CA LEU A 241 -19.77 -12.24 -0.80
C LEU A 241 -20.81 -11.14 -1.01
N ASN A 242 -21.70 -11.30 -1.99
CA ASN A 242 -22.88 -10.46 -2.23
C ASN A 242 -23.84 -11.22 -3.14
N SER A 243 -25.12 -10.89 -3.09
CA SER A 243 -26.09 -11.44 -4.03
C SER A 243 -25.67 -11.09 -5.46
N PRO A 244 -25.50 -12.06 -6.36
CA PRO A 244 -25.17 -11.78 -7.75
C PRO A 244 -26.29 -11.02 -8.45
N THR A 245 -25.94 -10.20 -9.44
CA THR A 245 -26.94 -9.57 -10.31
C THR A 245 -27.49 -10.62 -11.28
N ILE A 246 -28.79 -10.77 -11.33
CA ILE A 246 -29.47 -11.67 -12.26
C ILE A 246 -30.25 -10.82 -13.27
N SER A 247 -29.98 -11.01 -14.57
CA SER A 247 -30.64 -10.30 -15.66
C SER A 247 -31.34 -11.28 -16.61
N GLN A 248 -32.52 -10.87 -17.14
CA GLN A 248 -33.23 -11.65 -18.14
C GLN A 248 -32.50 -11.54 -19.49
N LEU A 249 -32.49 -12.65 -20.24
CA LEU A 249 -32.00 -12.67 -21.60
C LEU A 249 -33.19 -12.60 -22.59
N SER A 250 -32.91 -12.42 -23.87
CA SER A 250 -33.92 -12.46 -24.94
C SER A 250 -34.64 -13.79 -25.01
N ASP A 251 -33.95 -14.87 -24.70
CA ASP A 251 -34.59 -16.18 -24.45
C ASP A 251 -35.04 -16.24 -22.98
N SER A 252 -36.33 -16.36 -22.76
CA SER A 252 -36.97 -16.36 -21.45
C SER A 252 -36.56 -17.54 -20.57
N GLU A 253 -36.06 -18.63 -21.16
CA GLU A 253 -35.56 -19.79 -20.40
C GLU A 253 -34.16 -19.56 -19.81
N TRP A 254 -33.46 -18.53 -20.24
CA TRP A 254 -32.12 -18.22 -19.82
C TRP A 254 -32.02 -16.93 -19.02
N VAL A 255 -31.10 -16.88 -18.11
CA VAL A 255 -30.70 -15.68 -17.37
C VAL A 255 -29.19 -15.50 -17.39
N ALA A 256 -28.77 -14.25 -17.35
CA ALA A 256 -27.36 -13.90 -17.09
C ALA A 256 -27.17 -13.70 -15.61
N VAL A 257 -26.03 -14.19 -15.10
CA VAL A 257 -25.57 -13.98 -13.72
C VAL A 257 -24.25 -13.20 -13.79
N ASN A 258 -24.15 -12.10 -13.04
CA ASN A 258 -22.96 -11.29 -12.95
C ASN A 258 -22.57 -11.11 -11.47
N THR A 259 -21.30 -11.32 -11.14
CA THR A 259 -20.79 -11.19 -9.79
C THR A 259 -19.33 -10.76 -9.79
N ILE A 260 -18.84 -10.36 -8.63
CA ILE A 260 -17.43 -10.06 -8.37
C ILE A 260 -16.96 -11.05 -7.32
N LEU A 261 -15.78 -11.61 -7.51
CA LEU A 261 -15.17 -12.56 -6.59
C LEU A 261 -13.64 -12.40 -6.58
N GLU A 262 -12.99 -12.98 -5.57
CA GLU A 262 -11.54 -13.01 -5.52
C GLU A 262 -10.97 -13.88 -6.66
N GLU A 263 -9.96 -13.37 -7.38
CA GLU A 263 -9.29 -14.07 -8.50
C GLU A 263 -8.83 -15.48 -8.12
N ARG A 264 -8.26 -15.63 -6.90
CA ARG A 264 -7.82 -16.95 -6.41
C ARG A 264 -8.94 -17.97 -6.28
N VAL A 265 -10.18 -17.50 -6.08
CA VAL A 265 -11.37 -18.34 -5.92
C VAL A 265 -11.95 -18.69 -7.29
N ALA A 266 -11.82 -17.81 -8.29
CA ALA A 266 -12.37 -18.01 -9.64
C ALA A 266 -11.92 -19.35 -10.25
N ARG A 267 -10.63 -19.68 -10.10
CA ARG A 267 -10.06 -20.93 -10.63
C ARG A 267 -10.80 -22.21 -10.16
N ASP A 268 -11.23 -22.22 -8.90
CA ASP A 268 -11.89 -23.40 -8.30
C ASP A 268 -13.43 -23.35 -8.54
N VAL A 269 -13.99 -22.16 -8.69
CA VAL A 269 -15.43 -21.94 -8.86
C VAL A 269 -15.85 -22.18 -10.32
N ILE A 270 -15.10 -21.73 -11.32
CA ILE A 270 -15.46 -21.82 -12.73
C ILE A 270 -15.79 -23.27 -13.18
N PRO A 271 -14.96 -24.30 -12.88
CA PRO A 271 -15.30 -25.70 -13.24
C PRO A 271 -16.59 -26.18 -12.58
N ARG A 272 -16.85 -25.77 -11.34
CA ARG A 272 -18.07 -26.14 -10.59
C ARG A 272 -19.30 -25.47 -11.16
N LEU A 273 -19.21 -24.20 -11.56
CA LEU A 273 -20.28 -23.48 -12.25
C LEU A 273 -20.65 -24.15 -13.59
N LYS A 274 -19.63 -24.58 -14.35
CA LYS A 274 -19.85 -25.33 -15.59
C LYS A 274 -20.59 -26.65 -15.34
N ALA A 275 -20.20 -27.38 -14.30
CA ALA A 275 -20.87 -28.64 -13.90
C ALA A 275 -22.31 -28.40 -13.43
N ALA A 276 -22.61 -27.25 -12.80
CA ALA A 276 -23.94 -26.85 -12.37
C ALA A 276 -24.86 -26.35 -13.53
N GLY A 277 -24.37 -26.32 -14.79
CA GLY A 277 -25.11 -25.90 -15.95
C GLY A 277 -24.85 -24.47 -16.42
N GLY A 278 -23.84 -23.82 -15.89
CA GLY A 278 -23.34 -22.53 -16.35
C GLY A 278 -22.75 -22.63 -17.77
N ALA A 279 -23.05 -21.66 -18.61
CA ALA A 279 -22.61 -21.56 -20.00
C ALA A 279 -22.09 -20.14 -20.29
N GLY A 280 -21.20 -20.01 -21.28
CA GLY A 280 -20.65 -18.71 -21.65
C GLY A 280 -19.97 -18.00 -20.48
N ILE A 281 -19.25 -18.75 -19.66
CA ILE A 281 -18.56 -18.21 -18.45
C ILE A 281 -17.40 -17.32 -18.91
N VAL A 282 -17.43 -16.06 -18.50
CA VAL A 282 -16.41 -15.06 -18.82
C VAL A 282 -15.87 -14.46 -17.54
N GLU A 283 -14.55 -14.57 -17.35
CA GLU A 283 -13.81 -13.84 -16.32
C GLU A 283 -13.17 -12.60 -16.96
N TYR A 284 -13.23 -11.45 -16.28
CA TYR A 284 -12.62 -10.22 -16.74
C TYR A 284 -12.00 -9.42 -15.60
N PRO A 285 -10.85 -8.73 -15.87
CA PRO A 285 -10.17 -7.94 -14.85
C PRO A 285 -10.98 -6.68 -14.52
N LEU A 286 -10.89 -6.25 -13.26
CA LEU A 286 -11.49 -5.02 -12.77
C LEU A 286 -10.44 -3.93 -12.61
N ASN A 287 -10.75 -2.72 -13.04
CA ASN A 287 -9.89 -1.57 -12.82
C ASN A 287 -10.11 -0.96 -11.43
N LYS A 288 -11.36 -0.87 -11.00
CA LYS A 288 -11.77 -0.30 -9.72
C LYS A 288 -13.02 -0.99 -9.20
N VAL A 289 -13.05 -1.15 -7.88
CA VAL A 289 -14.25 -1.53 -7.11
C VAL A 289 -14.40 -0.47 -6.01
N VAL A 290 -15.46 0.30 -6.06
CA VAL A 290 -15.79 1.31 -5.03
C VAL A 290 -16.90 0.74 -4.18
N LEU A 291 -16.59 0.44 -2.92
CA LEU A 291 -17.50 -0.13 -1.93
C LEU A 291 -18.28 0.94 -1.17
#